data_4d8af143670d5aa5b19f1f63128c9433
#
_entry.id   4d8af143670d5aa5b19f1f63128c9433
#
_cell.length_a   1.000
_cell.length_b   1.000
_cell.length_c   1.000
_cell.angle_alpha   90.00
_cell.angle_beta   90.00
_cell.angle_gamma   90.00
#
_symmetry.space_group_name_H-M   'P 1'
#
loop_
_entity.id
_entity.type
_entity.pdbx_description
1 polymer ?
#
loop_
_entity_poly.entity_id
_entity_poly.type
_entity_poly.pdbx_seq_one_letter_code
_entity_poly.pdbx_strand_id
1 'polypeptide(L)'
;MAERREWRPEAVIFCGVQAAGKSTFYRERFFETHVRINMDMLKTRRRERLLLEACLLAKQPFVVDNTNVLTAERAAYIEPARAAGFIVTGYFFRATPREAIARNQKRTDKPPIPIPGLLGKYKRLEEPRFEEGFDALYTVSLTSSGVYVIDEAARTE
;
A
#
# COMPACT_ATOMS: atom_id res chain seq x y z
N MET A 1 -37.15 0.08 -0.44
CA MET A 1 -36.26 1.26 -0.54
C MET A 1 -34.83 0.76 -0.53
N ALA A 2 -34.04 1.08 -1.56
CA ALA A 2 -32.61 0.84 -1.49
C ALA A 2 -32.03 1.79 -0.42
N GLU A 3 -31.44 1.22 0.62
CA GLU A 3 -30.64 2.01 1.55
C GLU A 3 -29.56 2.73 0.74
N ARG A 4 -29.58 4.05 0.76
CA ARG A 4 -28.45 4.82 0.22
C ARG A 4 -27.23 4.42 1.04
N ARG A 5 -26.31 3.65 0.44
CA ARG A 5 -25.00 3.45 1.07
C ARG A 5 -24.40 4.83 1.28
N GLU A 6 -24.26 5.20 2.53
CA GLU A 6 -23.59 6.42 2.89
C GLU A 6 -22.18 6.39 2.30
N TRP A 7 -21.81 7.45 1.57
CA TRP A 7 -20.47 7.54 1.00
C TRP A 7 -19.44 7.58 2.13
N ARG A 8 -18.43 6.73 2.05
CA ARG A 8 -17.31 6.70 2.97
C ARG A 8 -16.00 6.85 2.20
N PRO A 9 -15.07 7.69 2.71
CA PRO A 9 -13.76 7.81 2.08
C PRO A 9 -12.95 6.53 2.25
N GLU A 10 -12.03 6.29 1.33
CA GLU A 10 -11.19 5.11 1.33
C GLU A 10 -9.74 5.44 1.70
N ALA A 11 -9.18 4.67 2.64
CA ALA A 11 -7.77 4.64 2.95
C ALA A 11 -7.17 3.36 2.36
N VAL A 12 -6.28 3.49 1.40
CA VAL A 12 -5.61 2.36 0.77
C VAL A 12 -4.20 2.22 1.34
N ILE A 13 -3.84 1.01 1.77
CA ILE A 13 -2.54 0.70 2.32
C ILE A 13 -1.84 -0.31 1.42
N PHE A 14 -0.74 0.09 0.82
CA PHE A 14 0.13 -0.83 0.08
C PHE A 14 1.12 -1.50 1.02
N CYS A 15 1.36 -2.78 0.80
CA CYS A 15 2.37 -3.57 1.49
C CYS A 15 3.16 -4.36 0.46
N GLY A 16 4.46 -4.30 0.52
CA GLY A 16 5.34 -5.04 -0.38
C GLY A 16 6.73 -4.45 -0.41
N VAL A 17 7.71 -5.29 -0.75
CA VAL A 17 9.10 -4.85 -0.88
C VAL A 17 9.27 -3.86 -2.04
N GLN A 18 10.40 -3.18 -2.06
CA GLN A 18 10.74 -2.27 -3.15
C GLN A 18 10.74 -3.00 -4.50
N ALA A 19 10.45 -2.28 -5.58
CA ALA A 19 10.38 -2.80 -6.94
C ALA A 19 9.29 -3.87 -7.18
N ALA A 20 8.29 -3.96 -6.31
CA ALA A 20 7.15 -4.86 -6.49
C ALA A 20 6.03 -4.27 -7.37
N GLY A 21 6.20 -3.06 -7.91
CA GLY A 21 5.25 -2.44 -8.83
C GLY A 21 4.22 -1.52 -8.18
N LYS A 22 4.39 -1.14 -6.90
CA LYS A 22 3.43 -0.33 -6.14
C LYS A 22 3.17 1.04 -6.75
N SER A 23 4.21 1.79 -7.07
CA SER A 23 4.07 3.18 -7.57
C SER A 23 3.43 3.22 -8.96
N THR A 24 3.72 2.26 -9.81
CA THR A 24 3.06 2.12 -11.12
C THR A 24 1.58 1.77 -10.94
N PHE A 25 1.26 0.86 -10.03
CA PHE A 25 -0.11 0.50 -9.70
C PHE A 25 -0.91 1.70 -9.19
N TYR A 26 -0.30 2.52 -8.33
CA TYR A 26 -0.90 3.78 -7.89
C TYR A 26 -1.23 4.68 -9.07
N ARG A 27 -0.27 4.93 -9.97
CA ARG A 27 -0.46 5.80 -11.14
C ARG A 27 -1.57 5.33 -12.06
N GLU A 28 -1.70 4.03 -12.25
CA GLU A 28 -2.71 3.47 -13.14
C GLU A 28 -4.12 3.48 -12.52
N ARG A 29 -4.25 3.33 -11.21
CA ARG A 29 -5.55 3.07 -10.57
C ARG A 29 -6.06 4.17 -9.65
N PHE A 30 -5.18 4.95 -9.06
CA PHE A 30 -5.54 5.86 -7.98
C PHE A 30 -5.15 7.32 -8.22
N PHE A 31 -4.41 7.58 -9.25
CA PHE A 31 -3.84 8.92 -9.50
C PHE A 31 -4.88 10.04 -9.48
N GLU A 32 -6.06 9.81 -10.06
CA GLU A 32 -7.09 10.86 -10.20
C GLU A 32 -8.01 10.99 -8.97
N THR A 33 -7.99 10.03 -8.05
CA THR A 33 -8.96 9.96 -6.97
C THR A 33 -8.37 9.99 -5.58
N HIS A 34 -7.13 9.57 -5.42
CA HIS A 34 -6.48 9.38 -4.13
C HIS A 34 -5.19 10.16 -4.01
N VAL A 35 -5.01 10.87 -2.90
CA VAL A 35 -3.73 11.51 -2.58
C VAL A 35 -2.69 10.43 -2.27
N ARG A 36 -1.50 10.56 -2.81
CA ARG A 36 -0.39 9.63 -2.55
C ARG A 36 0.42 10.07 -1.34
N ILE A 37 0.54 9.19 -0.37
CA ILE A 37 1.42 9.35 0.79
C ILE A 37 2.61 8.41 0.59
N ASN A 38 3.79 8.97 0.35
CA ASN A 38 5.00 8.21 0.06
C ASN A 38 6.22 8.90 0.68
N MET A 39 7.01 8.14 1.41
CA MET A 39 8.15 8.70 2.15
C MET A 39 9.31 9.16 1.26
N ASP A 40 9.50 8.52 0.10
CA ASP A 40 10.53 8.97 -0.85
C ASP A 40 10.19 10.36 -1.42
N MET A 41 8.90 10.65 -1.56
CA MET A 41 8.41 11.96 -1.99
C MET A 41 8.43 12.98 -0.85
N LEU A 42 7.91 12.60 0.30
CA LEU A 42 7.70 13.52 1.44
C LEU A 42 8.97 13.78 2.25
N LYS A 43 9.92 12.86 2.26
CA LYS A 43 11.23 12.93 2.90
C LYS A 43 11.22 12.87 4.43
N THR A 44 10.22 13.43 5.11
CA THR A 44 10.19 13.48 6.58
C THR A 44 8.89 12.91 7.15
N ARG A 45 8.98 12.31 8.32
CA ARG A 45 7.80 11.81 9.05
C ARG A 45 6.86 12.94 9.48
N ARG A 46 7.38 14.14 9.68
CA ARG A 46 6.56 15.31 9.98
C ARG A 46 5.65 15.67 8.80
N ARG A 47 6.20 15.70 7.58
CA ARG A 47 5.41 15.97 6.37
C ARG A 47 4.36 14.89 6.13
N GLU A 48 4.73 13.63 6.31
CA GLU A 48 3.81 12.51 6.19
C GLU A 48 2.64 12.64 7.19
N ARG A 49 2.95 12.91 8.45
CA ARG A 49 1.92 13.07 9.48
C ARG A 49 0.96 14.21 9.16
N LEU A 50 1.47 15.37 8.75
CA LEU A 50 0.64 16.52 8.40
C LEU A 50 -0.25 16.24 7.20
N LEU A 51 0.26 15.56 6.18
CA LEU A 51 -0.53 15.17 5.00
C LEU A 51 -1.59 14.13 5.37
N LEU A 52 -1.24 13.14 6.16
CA LEU A 52 -2.19 12.13 6.65
C LEU A 52 -3.31 12.79 7.46
N GLU A 53 -2.97 13.66 8.40
CA GLU A 53 -3.95 14.39 9.21
C GLU A 53 -4.89 15.22 8.35
N ALA A 54 -4.36 15.90 7.33
CA ALA A 54 -5.17 16.68 6.40
C ALA A 54 -6.15 15.81 5.61
N CYS A 55 -5.70 14.66 5.12
CA CYS A 55 -6.57 13.71 4.42
C CYS A 55 -7.68 13.19 5.33
N LEU A 56 -7.33 12.83 6.57
CA LEU A 56 -8.30 12.32 7.55
C LEU A 56 -9.35 13.38 7.89
N LEU A 57 -8.93 14.60 8.14
CA LEU A 57 -9.81 15.71 8.48
C LEU A 57 -10.73 16.09 7.31
N ALA A 58 -10.18 16.15 6.11
CA ALA A 58 -10.93 16.52 4.91
C ALA A 58 -11.78 15.37 4.35
N LYS A 59 -11.67 14.16 4.89
CA LYS A 59 -12.28 12.95 4.33
C LYS A 59 -11.82 12.70 2.88
N GLN A 60 -10.57 13.03 2.60
CA GLN A 60 -9.94 12.83 1.30
C GLN A 60 -9.40 11.41 1.18
N PRO A 61 -9.81 10.63 0.17
CA PRO A 61 -9.21 9.33 -0.10
C PRO A 61 -7.69 9.44 -0.34
N PHE A 62 -6.96 8.45 0.17
CA PHE A 62 -5.51 8.42 0.03
C PHE A 62 -4.97 7.02 -0.10
N VAL A 63 -3.76 6.92 -0.64
CA VAL A 63 -2.98 5.67 -0.73
C VAL A 63 -1.67 5.88 0.01
N VAL A 64 -1.37 4.98 0.95
CA VAL A 64 -0.04 4.91 1.57
C VAL A 64 0.82 3.98 0.72
N ASP A 65 1.67 4.57 -0.11
CA ASP A 65 2.57 3.88 -1.02
C ASP A 65 3.98 3.79 -0.42
N ASN A 66 4.10 2.99 0.62
CA ASN A 66 5.35 2.65 1.30
C ASN A 66 5.49 1.12 1.30
N THR A 67 6.63 0.60 1.76
CA THR A 67 6.80 -0.86 1.86
C THR A 67 5.89 -1.49 2.89
N ASN A 68 5.68 -0.84 4.03
CA ASN A 68 4.74 -1.25 5.08
C ASN A 68 4.82 -2.75 5.41
N VAL A 69 6.03 -3.27 5.52
CA VAL A 69 6.26 -4.71 5.67
C VAL A 69 5.89 -5.23 7.06
N LEU A 70 5.85 -4.36 8.06
CA LEU A 70 5.52 -4.73 9.43
C LEU A 70 4.07 -4.37 9.77
N THR A 71 3.41 -5.23 10.53
CA THR A 71 2.07 -4.97 11.06
C THR A 71 2.01 -3.64 11.83
N ALA A 72 3.03 -3.35 12.63
CA ALA A 72 3.10 -2.10 13.40
C ALA A 72 3.18 -0.85 12.50
N GLU A 73 3.87 -0.93 11.36
CA GLU A 73 3.94 0.16 10.40
C GLU A 73 2.57 0.44 9.77
N ARG A 74 1.83 -0.61 9.42
CA ARG A 74 0.48 -0.49 8.85
C ARG A 74 -0.53 0.04 9.86
N ALA A 75 -0.41 -0.37 11.13
CA ALA A 75 -1.31 0.07 12.21
C ALA A 75 -1.32 1.60 12.37
N ALA A 76 -0.18 2.25 12.14
CA ALA A 76 -0.08 3.72 12.22
C ALA A 76 -1.02 4.45 11.24
N TYR A 77 -1.42 3.82 10.16
CA TYR A 77 -2.35 4.36 9.18
C TYR A 77 -3.77 3.79 9.35
N ILE A 78 -3.88 2.50 9.64
CA ILE A 78 -5.17 1.81 9.76
C ILE A 78 -5.98 2.35 10.93
N GLU A 79 -5.38 2.46 12.09
CA GLU A 79 -6.09 2.89 13.31
C GLU A 79 -6.71 4.28 13.18
N PRO A 80 -5.96 5.33 12.78
CA PRO A 80 -6.56 6.66 12.64
C PRO A 80 -7.56 6.73 11.47
N ALA A 81 -7.35 5.97 10.40
CA ALA A 81 -8.31 5.92 9.29
C ALA A 81 -9.65 5.31 9.73
N ARG A 82 -9.62 4.22 10.48
CA ARG A 82 -10.83 3.61 11.05
C ARG A 82 -11.53 4.55 12.02
N ALA A 83 -10.78 5.20 12.91
CA ALA A 83 -11.32 6.17 13.84
C ALA A 83 -12.01 7.35 13.14
N ALA A 84 -11.51 7.73 11.97
CA ALA A 84 -12.09 8.80 11.13
C ALA A 84 -13.24 8.33 10.23
N GLY A 85 -13.63 7.06 10.29
CA GLY A 85 -14.73 6.50 9.50
C GLY A 85 -14.38 6.08 8.07
N PHE A 86 -13.11 5.94 7.74
CA PHE A 86 -12.66 5.48 6.42
C PHE A 86 -12.89 3.98 6.23
N ILE A 87 -13.16 3.58 4.99
CA ILE A 87 -13.02 2.19 4.56
C ILE A 87 -11.52 1.95 4.37
N VAL A 88 -11.00 0.88 4.93
CA VAL A 88 -9.57 0.55 4.84
C VAL A 88 -9.37 -0.64 3.91
N THR A 89 -8.66 -0.41 2.81
CA THR A 89 -8.37 -1.43 1.80
C THR A 89 -6.87 -1.69 1.75
N GLY A 90 -6.48 -2.95 1.85
CA GLY A 90 -5.09 -3.35 1.74
C GLY A 90 -4.78 -4.00 0.40
N TYR A 91 -3.61 -3.69 -0.15
CA TYR A 91 -3.05 -4.37 -1.33
C TYR A 91 -1.69 -4.92 -0.98
N PHE A 92 -1.57 -6.23 -0.97
CA PHE A 92 -0.32 -6.93 -0.74
C PHE A 92 0.33 -7.29 -2.07
N PHE A 93 1.46 -6.65 -2.36
CA PHE A 93 2.22 -6.89 -3.59
C PHE A 93 3.17 -8.05 -3.39
N ARG A 94 2.78 -9.22 -3.87
CA ARG A 94 3.61 -10.42 -3.84
C ARG A 94 4.65 -10.38 -4.94
N ALA A 95 5.90 -10.65 -4.56
CA ALA A 95 7.00 -10.91 -5.46
C ALA A 95 7.94 -11.91 -4.80
N THR A 96 8.47 -12.84 -5.57
CA THR A 96 9.56 -13.68 -5.06
C THR A 96 10.81 -12.81 -4.88
N PRO A 97 11.77 -13.20 -4.02
CA PRO A 97 13.03 -12.48 -3.91
C PRO A 97 13.75 -12.33 -5.27
N ARG A 98 13.71 -13.36 -6.10
CA ARG A 98 14.31 -13.35 -7.45
C ARG A 98 13.64 -12.31 -8.35
N GLU A 99 12.32 -12.25 -8.38
CA GLU A 99 11.55 -11.26 -9.16
C GLU A 99 11.84 -9.84 -8.69
N ALA A 100 11.85 -9.61 -7.38
CA ALA A 100 12.14 -8.30 -6.80
C ALA A 100 13.56 -7.84 -7.15
N ILE A 101 14.55 -8.71 -7.06
CA ILE A 101 15.94 -8.41 -7.43
C ILE A 101 16.01 -8.05 -8.92
N ALA A 102 15.40 -8.85 -9.79
CA ALA A 102 15.42 -8.62 -11.24
C ALA A 102 14.81 -7.27 -11.62
N ARG A 103 13.67 -6.92 -11.02
CA ARG A 103 13.01 -5.62 -11.26
C ARG A 103 13.81 -4.45 -10.71
N ASN A 104 14.40 -4.62 -9.53
CA ASN A 104 15.26 -3.61 -8.93
C ASN A 104 16.44 -3.24 -9.82
N GLN A 105 17.08 -4.21 -10.44
CA GLN A 105 18.20 -3.99 -11.36
C GLN A 105 17.79 -3.28 -12.66
N LYS A 106 16.53 -3.41 -13.07
CA LYS A 106 15.99 -2.76 -14.28
C LYS A 106 15.38 -1.38 -14.03
N ARG A 107 15.41 -0.89 -12.80
CA ARG A 107 14.86 0.44 -12.48
C ARG A 107 15.60 1.53 -13.23
N THR A 108 14.83 2.45 -13.81
CA THR A 108 15.37 3.62 -14.52
C THR A 108 14.98 4.95 -13.85
N ASP A 109 13.94 4.95 -13.03
CA ASP A 109 13.41 6.12 -12.33
C ASP A 109 14.19 6.49 -11.06
N LYS A 110 14.83 5.51 -10.45
CA LYS A 110 15.64 5.64 -9.23
C LYS A 110 16.85 4.71 -9.29
N PRO A 111 17.92 5.01 -8.55
CA PRO A 111 19.03 4.08 -8.41
C PRO A 111 18.57 2.73 -7.85
N PRO A 112 19.15 1.60 -8.29
CA PRO A 112 18.85 0.31 -7.70
C PRO A 112 19.13 0.28 -6.21
N ILE A 113 18.25 -0.37 -5.45
CA ILE A 113 18.43 -0.59 -4.02
C ILE A 113 19.47 -1.70 -3.84
N PRO A 114 20.42 -1.56 -2.92
CA PRO A 114 21.36 -2.65 -2.62
C PRO A 114 20.63 -3.94 -2.25
N ILE A 115 21.08 -5.06 -2.82
CA ILE A 115 20.45 -6.38 -2.61
C ILE A 115 20.27 -6.75 -1.14
N PRO A 116 21.26 -6.54 -0.24
CA PRO A 116 21.07 -6.82 1.19
C PRO A 116 19.90 -6.04 1.81
N GLY A 117 19.69 -4.80 1.43
CA GLY A 117 18.55 -4.00 1.89
C GLY A 117 17.22 -4.54 1.42
N LEU A 118 17.14 -4.93 0.15
CA LEU A 118 15.96 -5.53 -0.44
C LEU A 118 15.60 -6.87 0.24
N LEU A 119 16.57 -7.75 0.41
CA LEU A 119 16.39 -9.03 1.09
C LEU A 119 16.07 -8.87 2.57
N GLY A 120 16.64 -7.86 3.24
CA GLY A 120 16.34 -7.54 4.63
C GLY A 120 14.88 -7.18 4.82
N LYS A 121 14.31 -6.37 3.94
CA LYS A 121 12.87 -6.07 3.94
C LYS A 121 12.04 -7.32 3.71
N TYR A 122 12.45 -8.17 2.80
CA TYR A 122 11.75 -9.42 2.49
C TYR A 122 11.70 -10.37 3.71
N LYS A 123 12.80 -10.50 4.43
CA LYS A 123 12.87 -11.36 5.63
C LYS A 123 12.00 -10.85 6.78
N ARG A 124 11.80 -9.54 6.88
CA ARG A 124 11.00 -8.93 7.94
C ARG A 124 9.52 -8.84 7.61
N LEU A 125 9.14 -9.15 6.37
CA LEU A 125 7.77 -9.03 5.89
C LEU A 125 6.80 -9.85 6.74
N GLU A 126 5.86 -9.17 7.33
CA GLU A 126 4.68 -9.76 7.98
C GLU A 126 3.50 -9.62 7.01
N GLU A 127 2.98 -10.74 6.54
CA GLU A 127 1.89 -10.72 5.56
C GLU A 127 0.63 -10.07 6.15
N PRO A 128 -0.03 -9.14 5.42
CA PRO A 128 -1.23 -8.48 5.90
C PRO A 128 -2.37 -9.46 6.18
N ARG A 129 -3.11 -9.19 7.26
CA ARG A 129 -4.26 -10.00 7.68
C ARG A 129 -5.46 -9.11 8.01
N PHE A 130 -6.65 -9.63 7.83
CA PHE A 130 -7.90 -8.89 8.13
C PHE A 130 -7.97 -8.38 9.56
N GLU A 131 -7.40 -9.12 10.51
CA GLU A 131 -7.41 -8.79 11.94
C GLU A 131 -6.70 -7.46 12.24
N GLU A 132 -5.88 -6.98 11.32
CA GLU A 132 -5.23 -5.66 11.44
C GLU A 132 -6.24 -4.51 11.30
N GLY A 133 -7.42 -4.77 10.77
CA GLY A 133 -8.48 -3.78 10.59
C GLY A 133 -8.82 -3.44 9.14
N PHE A 134 -8.44 -4.28 8.19
CA PHE A 134 -8.82 -4.12 6.79
C PHE A 134 -10.29 -4.49 6.57
N ASP A 135 -11.02 -3.66 5.82
CA ASP A 135 -12.37 -3.96 5.34
C ASP A 135 -12.32 -4.83 4.08
N ALA A 136 -11.30 -4.64 3.24
CA ALA A 136 -11.00 -5.46 2.09
C ALA A 136 -9.49 -5.64 1.96
N LEU A 137 -9.06 -6.79 1.49
CA LEU A 137 -7.64 -7.13 1.36
C LEU A 137 -7.42 -7.89 0.04
N TYR A 138 -6.49 -7.38 -0.76
CA TYR A 138 -6.16 -7.93 -2.07
C TYR A 138 -4.70 -8.35 -2.12
N THR A 139 -4.41 -9.40 -2.87
CA THR A 139 -3.06 -9.79 -3.25
C THR A 139 -2.83 -9.38 -4.69
N VAL A 140 -1.72 -8.72 -4.95
CA VAL A 140 -1.35 -8.24 -6.28
C VAL A 140 -0.06 -8.92 -6.71
N SER A 141 -0.09 -9.53 -7.89
CA SER A 141 1.07 -10.14 -8.54
C SER A 141 1.28 -9.48 -9.90
N LEU A 142 2.51 -9.34 -10.31
CA LEU A 142 2.85 -8.80 -11.62
C LEU A 142 3.41 -9.92 -12.49
N THR A 143 2.78 -10.16 -13.64
CA THR A 143 3.25 -11.16 -14.60
C THR A 143 4.52 -10.71 -15.31
N SER A 144 5.21 -11.64 -15.98
CA SER A 144 6.40 -11.34 -16.78
C SER A 144 6.12 -10.36 -17.93
N SER A 145 4.87 -10.30 -18.41
CA SER A 145 4.43 -9.36 -19.45
C SER A 145 4.00 -8.00 -18.91
N GLY A 146 4.10 -7.77 -17.59
CA GLY A 146 3.75 -6.50 -16.96
C GLY A 146 2.26 -6.32 -16.63
N VAL A 147 1.49 -7.39 -16.63
CA VAL A 147 0.06 -7.38 -16.29
C VAL A 147 -0.12 -7.66 -14.79
N TYR A 148 -0.94 -6.85 -14.12
CA TYR A 148 -1.30 -7.09 -12.72
C TYR A 148 -2.41 -8.14 -12.63
N VAL A 149 -2.21 -9.10 -11.73
CA VAL A 149 -3.22 -10.09 -11.33
C VAL A 149 -3.62 -9.76 -9.89
N ILE A 150 -4.91 -9.50 -9.68
CA ILE A 150 -5.43 -9.05 -8.38
C ILE A 150 -6.40 -10.12 -7.88
N ASP A 151 -6.09 -10.69 -6.72
CA ASP A 151 -6.94 -11.68 -6.06
C ASP A 151 -7.46 -11.10 -4.74
N GLU A 152 -8.77 -11.17 -4.53
CA GLU A 152 -9.37 -10.77 -3.27
C GLU A 152 -9.17 -11.86 -2.22
N ALA A 153 -8.65 -11.48 -1.05
CA ALA A 153 -8.51 -12.39 0.06
C ALA A 153 -9.87 -12.64 0.72
N ALA A 154 -10.17 -13.91 0.98
CA ALA A 154 -11.36 -14.28 1.73
C ALA A 154 -11.14 -14.10 3.23
N ARG A 155 -12.16 -13.59 3.94
CA ARG A 155 -12.16 -13.62 5.39
C ARG A 155 -12.30 -15.07 5.85
N THR A 156 -11.34 -15.52 6.64
CA THR A 156 -11.49 -16.80 7.36
C THR A 156 -12.34 -16.58 8.59
N GLU A 157 -13.41 -17.35 8.70
CA GLU A 157 -14.23 -17.40 9.91
C GLU A 157 -13.47 -18.01 11.08
#